data_ec61705e2d23aee8145e07cc9482e410
#
_entry.id   ec61705e2d23aee8145e07cc9482e410
#
_cell.length_a   1.000
_cell.length_b   1.000
_cell.length_c   1.000
_cell.angle_alpha   90.00
_cell.angle_beta   90.00
_cell.angle_gamma   90.00
#
_symmetry.space_group_name_H-M   'P 1'
#
loop_
_entity.id
_entity.type
_entity.pdbx_description
1 polymer ?
#
loop_
_entity_poly.entity_id
_entity_poly.type
_entity_poly.pdbx_seq_one_letter_code
_entity_poly.pdbx_strand_id
1 'polypeptide(L)'
;YNLTKVFADYQKNHKEVDDSVSFSIERISGTKLLRKYRKAYFINEFIKKNNKIECIIADHWKSLELIKSNKKKICLIHSKEINHDKGSRSNKRVLNVLNNVDHVVANSEFTKNLAVENGVNSKKISVINPGVYPIKPIENKILNEAESLLKAKNPRLITVSRFDKRKNHEKIIMALRNLKEIYPNIIYTCVGLGEEEENIKKLVKELKLENHILFLKNISQE
;
A
#
# COMPACT_ATOMS: atom_id res chain seq x y z
N TYR A 1 10.68 -10.31 21.42
CA TYR A 1 9.41 -9.64 21.71
C TYR A 1 8.29 -10.48 21.10
N ASN A 2 7.35 -10.96 21.92
CA ASN A 2 6.19 -11.68 21.42
C ASN A 2 5.06 -10.69 21.12
N LEU A 3 4.59 -10.67 19.86
CA LEU A 3 3.41 -9.93 19.48
C LEU A 3 2.20 -10.52 20.21
N THR A 4 1.50 -9.71 21.01
CA THR A 4 0.42 -10.21 21.87
C THR A 4 -0.92 -10.25 21.12
N LYS A 5 -1.24 -9.19 20.38
CA LYS A 5 -2.54 -9.07 19.70
C LYS A 5 -2.53 -8.00 18.60
N VAL A 6 -3.23 -8.25 17.52
CA VAL A 6 -3.47 -7.30 16.44
C VAL A 6 -4.95 -6.91 16.41
N PHE A 7 -5.25 -5.62 16.29
CA PHE A 7 -6.59 -5.09 16.05
C PHE A 7 -6.70 -4.59 14.61
N ALA A 8 -7.50 -5.22 13.81
CA ALA A 8 -7.65 -4.90 12.39
C ALA A 8 -9.11 -4.64 12.00
N ASP A 9 -9.32 -3.96 10.88
CA ASP A 9 -10.65 -3.80 10.33
C ASP A 9 -11.15 -5.12 9.74
N TYR A 10 -12.46 -5.40 9.88
CA TYR A 10 -13.07 -6.58 9.26
C TYR A 10 -13.01 -6.50 7.73
N GLN A 11 -12.65 -7.62 7.11
CA GLN A 11 -12.68 -7.86 5.66
C GLN A 11 -13.31 -9.22 5.38
N LYS A 12 -14.03 -9.38 4.26
CA LYS A 12 -14.73 -10.64 3.94
C LYS A 12 -13.80 -11.87 3.91
N ASN A 13 -12.61 -11.73 3.35
CA ASN A 13 -11.66 -12.82 3.12
C ASN A 13 -10.53 -12.83 4.17
N HIS A 14 -10.81 -12.43 5.42
CA HIS A 14 -9.77 -12.31 6.44
C HIS A 14 -9.27 -13.65 7.00
N LYS A 15 -10.07 -14.73 6.91
CA LYS A 15 -9.76 -16.02 7.55
C LYS A 15 -8.44 -16.62 7.07
N GLU A 16 -8.21 -16.63 5.76
CA GLU A 16 -6.98 -17.18 5.19
C GLU A 16 -5.72 -16.50 5.75
N VAL A 17 -5.77 -15.16 5.88
CA VAL A 17 -4.68 -14.40 6.49
C VAL A 17 -4.59 -14.65 7.99
N ASP A 18 -5.72 -14.67 8.69
CA ASP A 18 -5.75 -14.85 10.14
C ASP A 18 -5.26 -16.25 10.55
N ASP A 19 -5.57 -17.26 9.75
CA ASP A 19 -5.14 -18.64 9.97
C ASP A 19 -3.65 -18.88 9.62
N SER A 20 -3.05 -18.01 8.81
CA SER A 20 -1.64 -18.11 8.39
C SER A 20 -0.64 -17.55 9.40
N VAL A 21 -1.09 -16.87 10.45
CA VAL A 21 -0.22 -16.20 11.43
C VAL A 21 -0.32 -16.82 12.82
N SER A 22 0.76 -16.76 13.58
CA SER A 22 0.87 -17.36 14.92
C SER A 22 0.35 -16.45 16.06
N PHE A 23 -0.13 -15.25 15.75
CA PHE A 23 -0.61 -14.29 16.75
C PHE A 23 -2.11 -14.02 16.62
N SER A 24 -2.74 -13.59 17.73
CA SER A 24 -4.18 -13.31 17.75
C SER A 24 -4.54 -12.03 17.00
N ILE A 25 -5.53 -12.13 16.08
CA ILE A 25 -6.10 -10.97 15.39
C ILE A 25 -7.56 -10.78 15.82
N GLU A 26 -7.90 -9.58 16.28
CA GLU A 26 -9.28 -9.16 16.54
C GLU A 26 -9.80 -8.27 15.44
N ARG A 27 -10.83 -8.73 14.72
CA ARG A 27 -11.44 -8.03 13.60
C ARG A 27 -12.59 -7.15 14.05
N ILE A 28 -12.45 -5.83 13.86
CA ILE A 28 -13.48 -4.86 14.25
C ILE A 28 -14.43 -4.62 13.08
N SER A 29 -15.66 -5.10 13.24
CA SER A 29 -16.75 -4.96 12.25
C SER A 29 -17.58 -3.70 12.46
N GLY A 30 -18.60 -3.51 11.60
CA GLY A 30 -19.66 -2.51 11.71
C GLY A 30 -19.46 -1.28 10.81
N THR A 31 -20.33 -0.26 10.93
CA THR A 31 -20.37 0.90 10.04
C THR A 31 -19.04 1.68 10.00
N LYS A 32 -18.63 2.14 8.81
CA LYS A 32 -17.38 2.89 8.61
C LYS A 32 -17.27 4.12 9.52
N LEU A 33 -18.39 4.82 9.73
CA LEU A 33 -18.45 6.09 10.49
C LEU A 33 -18.01 5.91 11.95
N LEU A 34 -18.45 4.82 12.60
CA LEU A 34 -18.18 4.55 14.02
C LEU A 34 -16.97 3.63 14.25
N ARG A 35 -16.37 3.10 13.18
CA ARG A 35 -15.31 2.08 13.28
C ARG A 35 -14.12 2.53 14.11
N LYS A 36 -13.65 3.77 13.94
CA LYS A 36 -12.52 4.28 14.71
C LYS A 36 -12.79 4.34 16.22
N TYR A 37 -14.02 4.68 16.61
CA TYR A 37 -14.41 4.74 18.03
C TYR A 37 -14.51 3.35 18.64
N ARG A 38 -15.10 2.39 17.90
CA ARG A 38 -15.14 0.99 18.35
C ARG A 38 -13.74 0.40 18.47
N LYS A 39 -12.89 0.58 17.45
CA LYS A 39 -11.50 0.11 17.50
C LYS A 39 -10.77 0.68 18.73
N ALA A 40 -10.87 1.98 18.94
CA ALA A 40 -10.27 2.61 20.10
C ALA A 40 -10.82 2.08 21.43
N TYR A 41 -12.13 1.81 21.53
CA TYR A 41 -12.75 1.22 22.71
C TYR A 41 -12.14 -0.15 23.02
N PHE A 42 -12.14 -1.09 22.05
CA PHE A 42 -11.59 -2.42 22.27
C PHE A 42 -10.09 -2.40 22.60
N ILE A 43 -9.32 -1.56 21.94
CA ILE A 43 -7.89 -1.42 22.24
C ILE A 43 -7.67 -0.86 23.65
N ASN A 44 -8.38 0.19 24.05
CA ASN A 44 -8.24 0.78 25.38
C ASN A 44 -8.65 -0.21 26.48
N GLU A 45 -9.74 -0.97 26.27
CA GLU A 45 -10.16 -2.01 27.23
C GLU A 45 -9.15 -3.17 27.31
N PHE A 46 -8.58 -3.57 26.16
CA PHE A 46 -7.54 -4.60 26.14
C PHE A 46 -6.28 -4.15 26.90
N ILE A 47 -5.86 -2.90 26.70
CA ILE A 47 -4.68 -2.33 27.39
C ILE A 47 -4.91 -2.28 28.90
N LYS A 48 -6.10 -1.86 29.33
CA LYS A 48 -6.46 -1.81 30.79
C LYS A 48 -6.38 -3.18 31.46
N LYS A 49 -6.81 -4.23 30.75
CA LYS A 49 -6.85 -5.61 31.26
C LYS A 49 -5.49 -6.33 31.21
N ASN A 50 -4.52 -5.77 30.47
CA ASN A 50 -3.25 -6.45 30.20
C ASN A 50 -2.06 -5.54 30.54
N ASN A 51 -1.66 -5.54 31.82
CA ASN A 51 -0.55 -4.71 32.33
C ASN A 51 0.82 -5.04 31.70
N LYS A 52 0.97 -6.23 31.10
CA LYS A 52 2.21 -6.69 30.43
C LYS A 52 2.48 -6.04 29.08
N ILE A 53 1.52 -5.25 28.53
CA ILE A 53 1.72 -4.54 27.29
C ILE A 53 2.76 -3.45 27.53
N GLU A 54 3.84 -3.48 26.75
CA GLU A 54 4.92 -2.50 26.83
C GLU A 54 4.81 -1.42 25.76
N CYS A 55 4.33 -1.79 24.55
CA CYS A 55 4.30 -0.93 23.39
C CYS A 55 3.04 -1.14 22.53
N ILE A 56 2.58 -0.05 21.93
CA ILE A 56 1.49 -0.02 20.95
C ILE A 56 2.08 0.42 19.62
N ILE A 57 1.99 -0.43 18.60
CA ILE A 57 2.43 -0.13 17.24
C ILE A 57 1.20 0.08 16.36
N ALA A 58 1.15 1.18 15.62
CA ALA A 58 0.06 1.47 14.70
C ALA A 58 0.56 1.74 13.30
N ASP A 59 -0.07 1.08 12.32
CA ASP A 59 0.21 1.24 10.88
C ASP A 59 -0.42 2.52 10.27
N HIS A 60 -1.13 3.29 11.09
CA HIS A 60 -1.78 4.53 10.67
C HIS A 60 -2.07 5.42 11.87
N TRP A 61 -1.75 6.72 11.79
CA TRP A 61 -1.94 7.69 12.87
C TRP A 61 -3.37 7.75 13.44
N LYS A 62 -4.41 7.55 12.59
CA LYS A 62 -5.81 7.52 13.07
C LYS A 62 -6.10 6.42 14.08
N SER A 63 -5.33 5.34 14.04
CA SER A 63 -5.47 4.24 15.00
C SER A 63 -5.02 4.64 16.41
N LEU A 64 -4.13 5.63 16.53
CA LEU A 64 -3.65 6.15 17.83
C LEU A 64 -4.43 7.36 18.34
N GLU A 65 -5.21 8.02 17.48
CA GLU A 65 -5.86 9.31 17.81
C GLU A 65 -6.73 9.27 19.08
N LEU A 66 -7.34 8.13 19.37
CA LEU A 66 -8.25 7.94 20.51
C LEU A 66 -7.71 6.95 21.55
N ILE A 67 -6.44 6.58 21.47
CA ILE A 67 -5.84 5.64 22.42
C ILE A 67 -5.38 6.38 23.67
N LYS A 68 -6.04 6.08 24.78
CA LYS A 68 -5.77 6.62 26.11
C LYS A 68 -4.85 5.67 26.86
N SER A 69 -3.55 5.82 26.71
CA SER A 69 -2.57 4.97 27.37
C SER A 69 -1.25 5.72 27.58
N ASN A 70 -0.56 5.41 28.66
CA ASN A 70 0.82 5.84 28.95
C ASN A 70 1.88 4.87 28.43
N LYS A 71 1.47 3.77 27.79
CA LYS A 71 2.40 2.82 27.16
C LYS A 71 3.08 3.47 25.96
N LYS A 72 4.29 3.02 25.64
CA LYS A 72 5.04 3.49 24.46
C LYS A 72 4.19 3.34 23.20
N LYS A 73 4.18 4.37 22.35
CA LYS A 73 3.43 4.39 21.08
C LYS A 73 4.39 4.61 19.93
N ILE A 74 4.33 3.72 18.95
CA ILE A 74 5.07 3.81 17.70
C ILE A 74 4.06 3.94 16.57
N CYS A 75 4.23 4.93 15.69
CA CYS A 75 3.38 5.12 14.53
C CYS A 75 4.18 4.89 13.24
N LEU A 76 3.72 3.97 12.39
CA LEU A 76 4.24 3.81 11.04
C LEU A 76 3.55 4.81 10.11
N ILE A 77 4.31 5.42 9.19
CA ILE A 77 3.80 6.38 8.20
C ILE A 77 4.26 6.02 6.80
N HIS A 78 3.33 6.23 5.80
CA HIS A 78 3.48 5.78 4.40
C HIS A 78 3.31 6.90 3.37
N SER A 79 3.37 8.15 3.74
CA SER A 79 3.23 9.38 2.97
C SER A 79 1.80 9.87 2.71
N LYS A 80 0.94 9.11 2.03
CA LYS A 80 -0.39 9.59 1.59
C LYS A 80 -1.27 10.07 2.73
N GLU A 81 -1.26 9.37 3.86
CA GLU A 81 -2.12 9.63 5.03
C GLU A 81 -1.66 10.82 5.86
N ILE A 82 -0.44 11.31 5.64
CA ILE A 82 0.12 12.51 6.28
C ILE A 82 0.22 13.72 5.34
N ASN A 83 0.02 13.51 4.03
CA ASN A 83 0.10 14.56 3.02
C ASN A 83 -1.23 15.32 2.95
N HIS A 84 -1.34 16.34 3.76
CA HIS A 84 -2.50 17.26 3.83
C HIS A 84 -2.04 18.70 3.74
N ASP A 85 -2.89 19.58 3.22
CA ASP A 85 -2.60 21.01 3.16
C ASP A 85 -2.25 21.55 4.55
N LYS A 86 -1.16 22.30 4.63
CA LYS A 86 -0.66 22.88 5.89
C LYS A 86 -1.74 23.74 6.55
N GLY A 87 -1.93 23.51 7.85
CA GLY A 87 -2.93 24.22 8.65
C GLY A 87 -4.36 23.70 8.50
N SER A 88 -4.63 22.77 7.57
CA SER A 88 -5.94 22.11 7.46
C SER A 88 -6.28 21.34 8.74
N ARG A 89 -7.59 21.06 8.93
CA ARG A 89 -8.05 20.24 10.08
C ARG A 89 -7.38 18.86 10.10
N SER A 90 -7.17 18.26 8.94
CA SER A 90 -6.50 16.95 8.84
C SER A 90 -5.02 17.05 9.20
N ASN A 91 -4.31 18.07 8.69
CA ASN A 91 -2.91 18.32 9.04
C ASN A 91 -2.73 18.51 10.56
N LYS A 92 -3.54 19.37 11.19
CA LYS A 92 -3.50 19.59 12.66
C LYS A 92 -3.70 18.29 13.45
N ARG A 93 -4.61 17.40 13.00
CA ARG A 93 -4.84 16.11 13.67
C ARG A 93 -3.65 15.17 13.52
N VAL A 94 -3.06 15.09 12.31
CA VAL A 94 -1.82 14.32 12.06
C VAL A 94 -0.72 14.78 13.00
N LEU A 95 -0.44 16.09 13.03
CA LEU A 95 0.61 16.67 13.87
C LEU A 95 0.37 16.42 15.35
N ASN A 96 -0.88 16.58 15.80
CA ASN A 96 -1.23 16.29 17.19
C ASN A 96 -0.93 14.83 17.57
N VAL A 97 -1.22 13.87 16.70
CA VAL A 97 -0.91 12.46 16.99
C VAL A 97 0.60 12.20 16.89
N LEU A 98 1.24 12.58 15.79
CA LEU A 98 2.64 12.21 15.53
C LEU A 98 3.63 12.89 16.47
N ASN A 99 3.34 14.10 16.95
CA ASN A 99 4.18 14.76 17.97
C ASN A 99 3.96 14.23 19.38
N ASN A 100 2.84 13.53 19.65
CA ASN A 100 2.51 12.93 20.94
C ASN A 100 2.79 11.41 21.04
N VAL A 101 3.30 10.77 19.99
CA VAL A 101 3.83 9.41 20.08
C VAL A 101 5.31 9.42 20.49
N ASP A 102 5.80 8.31 21.02
CA ASP A 102 7.19 8.19 21.42
C ASP A 102 8.12 8.10 20.22
N HIS A 103 7.68 7.41 19.16
CA HIS A 103 8.47 7.24 17.95
C HIS A 103 7.60 7.16 16.68
N VAL A 104 8.15 7.65 15.59
CA VAL A 104 7.55 7.57 14.25
C VAL A 104 8.51 6.81 13.33
N VAL A 105 7.99 5.84 12.59
CA VAL A 105 8.76 5.09 11.60
C VAL A 105 8.22 5.45 10.21
N ALA A 106 9.07 6.08 9.41
CA ALA A 106 8.78 6.39 8.02
C ALA A 106 9.26 5.27 7.10
N ASN A 107 8.47 4.91 6.10
CA ASN A 107 8.82 3.87 5.14
C ASN A 107 9.87 4.28 4.09
N SER A 108 10.28 5.55 4.07
CA SER A 108 11.29 6.09 3.17
C SER A 108 11.79 7.46 3.65
N GLU A 109 12.95 7.90 3.14
CA GLU A 109 13.43 9.28 3.37
C GLU A 109 12.44 10.33 2.85
N PHE A 110 11.79 10.06 1.71
CA PHE A 110 10.73 10.94 1.19
C PHE A 110 9.60 11.15 2.22
N THR A 111 9.11 10.06 2.83
CA THR A 111 8.04 10.12 3.83
C THR A 111 8.49 10.83 5.11
N LYS A 112 9.74 10.63 5.54
CA LYS A 112 10.34 11.34 6.66
C LYS A 112 10.41 12.85 6.38
N ASN A 113 10.94 13.24 5.23
CA ASN A 113 11.05 14.65 4.85
C ASN A 113 9.67 15.31 4.78
N LEU A 114 8.68 14.66 4.18
CA LEU A 114 7.30 15.12 4.16
C LEU A 114 6.72 15.32 5.58
N ALA A 115 7.00 14.42 6.50
CA ALA A 115 6.55 14.55 7.89
C ALA A 115 7.21 15.75 8.58
N VAL A 116 8.52 15.93 8.41
CA VAL A 116 9.28 17.06 8.95
C VAL A 116 8.80 18.40 8.39
N GLU A 117 8.62 18.49 7.08
CA GLU A 117 8.07 19.66 6.38
C GLU A 117 6.68 20.04 6.89
N ASN A 118 5.87 19.04 7.27
CA ASN A 118 4.57 19.24 7.89
C ASN A 118 4.65 19.61 9.39
N GLY A 119 5.82 19.57 10.04
CA GLY A 119 6.00 20.00 11.42
C GLY A 119 6.11 18.85 12.45
N VAL A 120 6.38 17.64 12.02
CA VAL A 120 6.71 16.53 12.94
C VAL A 120 8.16 16.65 13.38
N ASN A 121 8.43 16.46 14.67
CA ASN A 121 9.77 16.54 15.22
C ASN A 121 10.71 15.48 14.62
N SER A 122 11.72 15.91 13.89
CA SER A 122 12.67 15.03 13.20
C SER A 122 13.41 14.05 14.13
N LYS A 123 13.66 14.42 15.38
CA LYS A 123 14.33 13.55 16.38
C LYS A 123 13.52 12.32 16.76
N LYS A 124 12.21 12.33 16.49
CA LYS A 124 11.31 11.20 16.75
C LYS A 124 11.17 10.27 15.55
N ILE A 125 11.73 10.60 14.38
CA ILE A 125 11.50 9.85 13.15
C ILE A 125 12.74 9.06 12.77
N SER A 126 12.57 7.76 12.60
CA SER A 126 13.54 6.90 11.89
C SER A 126 12.96 6.39 10.57
N VAL A 127 13.84 6.02 9.64
CA VAL A 127 13.44 5.41 8.38
C VAL A 127 13.73 3.92 8.46
N ILE A 128 12.69 3.13 8.17
CA ILE A 128 12.79 1.68 7.98
C ILE A 128 12.11 1.36 6.66
N ASN A 129 12.90 1.05 5.65
CA ASN A 129 12.37 0.68 4.34
C ASN A 129 11.60 -0.64 4.43
N PRO A 130 10.48 -0.79 3.69
CA PRO A 130 9.78 -2.06 3.62
C PRO A 130 10.69 -3.19 3.17
N GLY A 131 10.59 -4.32 3.84
CA GLY A 131 11.29 -5.52 3.43
C GLY A 131 10.72 -6.10 2.13
N VAL A 132 11.54 -6.86 1.42
CA VAL A 132 11.13 -7.67 0.28
C VAL A 132 11.43 -9.13 0.57
N TYR A 133 10.59 -10.02 0.06
CA TYR A 133 10.89 -11.46 0.13
C TYR A 133 12.06 -11.81 -0.80
N PRO A 134 12.90 -12.78 -0.42
CA PRO A 134 13.91 -13.32 -1.34
C PRO A 134 13.23 -13.80 -2.62
N ILE A 135 13.81 -13.43 -3.77
CA ILE A 135 13.32 -13.90 -5.07
C ILE A 135 13.63 -15.40 -5.15
N LYS A 136 12.57 -16.21 -5.26
CA LYS A 136 12.72 -17.64 -5.54
C LYS A 136 13.12 -17.84 -7.01
N PRO A 137 13.92 -18.87 -7.32
CA PRO A 137 14.16 -19.23 -8.72
C PRO A 137 12.86 -19.50 -9.44
N ILE A 138 12.72 -18.94 -10.63
CA ILE A 138 11.52 -19.13 -11.46
C ILE A 138 11.63 -20.49 -12.15
N GLU A 139 10.57 -21.28 -12.11
CA GLU A 139 10.52 -22.57 -12.80
C GLU A 139 10.67 -22.40 -14.33
N ASN A 140 11.46 -23.26 -14.95
CA ASN A 140 11.66 -23.22 -16.41
C ASN A 140 10.36 -23.29 -17.21
N LYS A 141 9.35 -23.98 -16.69
CA LYS A 141 8.02 -24.05 -17.32
C LYS A 141 7.39 -22.65 -17.44
N ILE A 142 7.42 -21.87 -16.36
CA ILE A 142 6.87 -20.49 -16.32
C ILE A 142 7.65 -19.58 -17.27
N LEU A 143 8.98 -19.71 -17.30
CA LEU A 143 9.83 -18.95 -18.23
C LEU A 143 9.47 -19.27 -19.68
N ASN A 144 9.32 -20.56 -20.03
CA ASN A 144 8.97 -20.99 -21.38
C ASN A 144 7.57 -20.53 -21.79
N GLU A 145 6.59 -20.54 -20.89
CA GLU A 145 5.25 -20.00 -21.12
C GLU A 145 5.29 -18.49 -21.39
N ALA A 146 6.03 -17.73 -20.58
CA ALA A 146 6.19 -16.29 -20.76
C ALA A 146 6.91 -15.96 -22.08
N GLU A 147 7.96 -16.69 -22.42
CA GLU A 147 8.67 -16.54 -23.70
C GLU A 147 7.78 -16.88 -24.89
N SER A 148 6.98 -17.94 -24.79
CA SER A 148 6.01 -18.31 -25.83
C SER A 148 4.97 -17.22 -26.06
N LEU A 149 4.43 -16.64 -24.97
CA LEU A 149 3.44 -15.56 -25.00
C LEU A 149 3.99 -14.29 -25.65
N LEU A 150 5.28 -14.01 -25.43
CA LEU A 150 5.95 -12.79 -25.90
C LEU A 150 6.88 -13.04 -27.09
N LYS A 151 6.75 -14.19 -27.76
CA LYS A 151 7.59 -14.55 -28.92
C LYS A 151 7.58 -13.45 -29.98
N ALA A 152 8.77 -13.10 -30.47
CA ALA A 152 9.00 -12.05 -31.46
C ALA A 152 8.61 -10.61 -30.98
N LYS A 153 8.22 -10.41 -29.72
CA LYS A 153 7.94 -9.08 -29.19
C LYS A 153 9.20 -8.46 -28.60
N ASN A 154 9.58 -7.29 -29.14
CA ASN A 154 10.76 -6.52 -28.68
C ASN A 154 10.65 -5.05 -29.16
N PRO A 155 10.87 -4.05 -28.29
CA PRO A 155 11.11 -4.15 -26.84
C PRO A 155 9.86 -4.57 -26.06
N ARG A 156 10.10 -5.09 -24.84
CA ARG A 156 9.07 -5.52 -23.90
C ARG A 156 8.99 -4.52 -22.74
N LEU A 157 7.87 -3.84 -22.60
CA LEU A 157 7.59 -2.91 -21.50
C LEU A 157 6.59 -3.55 -20.54
N ILE A 158 6.73 -3.29 -19.24
CA ILE A 158 5.81 -3.81 -18.22
C ILE A 158 5.48 -2.75 -17.18
N THR A 159 4.22 -2.72 -16.76
CA THR A 159 3.80 -2.01 -15.54
C THR A 159 2.97 -2.93 -14.66
N VAL A 160 3.40 -3.12 -13.43
CA VAL A 160 2.67 -3.85 -12.38
C VAL A 160 2.10 -2.83 -11.42
N SER A 161 0.82 -2.50 -11.52
CA SER A 161 0.18 -1.52 -10.65
C SER A 161 -1.34 -1.56 -10.75
N ARG A 162 -2.02 -0.91 -9.80
CA ARG A 162 -3.46 -0.63 -9.96
C ARG A 162 -3.70 0.32 -11.12
N PHE A 163 -4.79 0.13 -11.86
CA PHE A 163 -5.23 1.05 -12.90
C PHE A 163 -5.94 2.24 -12.25
N ASP A 164 -5.17 3.16 -11.72
CA ASP A 164 -5.63 4.45 -11.19
C ASP A 164 -4.91 5.62 -11.91
N LYS A 165 -5.51 6.82 -11.89
CA LYS A 165 -4.99 8.02 -12.59
C LYS A 165 -3.54 8.34 -12.24
N ARG A 166 -3.11 8.11 -11.00
CA ARG A 166 -1.73 8.39 -10.56
C ARG A 166 -0.68 7.53 -11.25
N LYS A 167 -1.08 6.33 -11.73
CA LYS A 167 -0.17 5.41 -12.42
C LYS A 167 0.06 5.78 -13.88
N ASN A 168 -0.79 6.67 -14.40
CA ASN A 168 -0.58 7.37 -15.66
C ASN A 168 -0.39 6.46 -16.88
N HIS A 169 -1.11 5.33 -16.90
CA HIS A 169 -1.11 4.39 -18.02
C HIS A 169 -1.46 5.07 -19.36
N GLU A 170 -2.35 6.07 -19.32
CA GLU A 170 -2.74 6.85 -20.49
C GLU A 170 -1.51 7.44 -21.23
N LYS A 171 -0.60 8.10 -20.51
CA LYS A 171 0.59 8.68 -21.14
C LYS A 171 1.55 7.63 -21.69
N ILE A 172 1.64 6.46 -21.05
CA ILE A 172 2.44 5.35 -21.58
C ILE A 172 1.85 4.86 -22.90
N ILE A 173 0.52 4.71 -22.99
CA ILE A 173 -0.18 4.29 -24.20
C ILE A 173 -0.05 5.34 -25.32
N MET A 174 -0.13 6.61 -24.98
CA MET A 174 0.12 7.70 -25.96
C MET A 174 1.56 7.67 -26.50
N ALA A 175 2.55 7.41 -25.63
CA ALA A 175 3.93 7.24 -26.04
C ALA A 175 4.11 5.99 -26.91
N LEU A 176 3.43 4.89 -26.57
CA LEU A 176 3.48 3.64 -27.32
C LEU A 176 3.01 3.81 -28.79
N ARG A 177 2.01 4.69 -29.02
CA ARG A 177 1.58 5.06 -30.37
C ARG A 177 2.73 5.52 -31.26
N ASN A 178 3.62 6.34 -30.72
CA ASN A 178 4.77 6.84 -31.48
C ASN A 178 5.90 5.80 -31.55
N LEU A 179 6.10 5.05 -30.48
CA LEU A 179 7.14 4.03 -30.40
C LEU A 179 6.92 2.85 -31.35
N LYS A 180 5.67 2.47 -31.65
CA LYS A 180 5.39 1.38 -32.57
C LYS A 180 5.89 1.64 -34.01
N GLU A 181 6.00 2.89 -34.42
CA GLU A 181 6.54 3.27 -35.75
C GLU A 181 8.05 2.98 -35.81
N ILE A 182 8.76 3.11 -34.67
CA ILE A 182 10.20 2.84 -34.57
C ILE A 182 10.45 1.34 -34.26
N TYR A 183 9.57 0.77 -33.43
CA TYR A 183 9.65 -0.62 -32.94
C TYR A 183 8.35 -1.38 -33.27
N PRO A 184 8.19 -1.90 -34.49
CA PRO A 184 6.93 -2.54 -34.91
C PRO A 184 6.51 -3.74 -34.07
N ASN A 185 7.45 -4.37 -33.36
CA ASN A 185 7.20 -5.51 -32.49
C ASN A 185 7.15 -5.19 -31.00
N ILE A 186 7.08 -3.89 -30.65
CA ILE A 186 6.97 -3.47 -29.25
C ILE A 186 5.71 -4.05 -28.58
N ILE A 187 5.83 -4.46 -27.32
CA ILE A 187 4.69 -4.88 -26.49
C ILE A 187 4.75 -4.17 -25.13
N TYR A 188 3.60 -3.70 -24.68
CA TYR A 188 3.41 -3.16 -23.34
C TYR A 188 2.47 -4.05 -22.54
N THR A 189 2.97 -4.69 -21.49
CA THR A 189 2.19 -5.53 -20.59
C THR A 189 1.73 -4.72 -19.38
N CYS A 190 0.42 -4.67 -19.18
CA CYS A 190 -0.24 -4.03 -18.04
C CYS A 190 -0.75 -5.10 -17.07
N VAL A 191 -0.17 -5.17 -15.88
CA VAL A 191 -0.58 -6.12 -14.84
C VAL A 191 -1.30 -5.39 -13.71
N GLY A 192 -2.57 -5.73 -13.49
CA GLY A 192 -3.35 -5.17 -12.39
C GLY A 192 -4.84 -5.01 -12.67
N LEU A 193 -5.51 -4.33 -11.73
CA LEU A 193 -6.94 -4.00 -11.76
C LEU A 193 -7.13 -2.57 -11.29
N GLY A 194 -8.23 -1.90 -11.67
CA GLY A 194 -8.56 -0.57 -11.16
C GLY A 194 -9.69 0.12 -11.92
N GLU A 195 -10.08 1.27 -11.42
CA GLU A 195 -11.22 2.05 -11.92
C GLU A 195 -10.99 2.62 -13.34
N GLU A 196 -9.74 2.81 -13.75
CA GLU A 196 -9.39 3.34 -15.07
C GLU A 196 -9.31 2.26 -16.15
N GLU A 197 -9.58 0.99 -15.85
CA GLU A 197 -9.40 -0.12 -16.80
C GLU A 197 -10.17 0.07 -18.09
N GLU A 198 -11.44 0.42 -18.00
CA GLU A 198 -12.29 0.59 -19.18
C GLU A 198 -11.86 1.80 -20.03
N ASN A 199 -11.45 2.89 -19.39
CA ASN A 199 -10.92 4.07 -20.07
C ASN A 199 -9.62 3.74 -20.82
N ILE A 200 -8.73 2.97 -20.19
CA ILE A 200 -7.47 2.51 -20.77
C ILE A 200 -7.73 1.62 -21.99
N LYS A 201 -8.62 0.64 -21.90
CA LYS A 201 -8.99 -0.23 -23.00
C LYS A 201 -9.63 0.52 -24.18
N LYS A 202 -10.47 1.51 -23.88
CA LYS A 202 -11.07 2.37 -24.90
C LYS A 202 -10.00 3.13 -25.66
N LEU A 203 -9.05 3.77 -24.94
CA LEU A 203 -7.92 4.48 -25.54
C LEU A 203 -7.06 3.58 -26.44
N VAL A 204 -6.81 2.33 -26.00
CA VAL A 204 -6.07 1.33 -26.79
C VAL A 204 -6.74 1.06 -28.14
N LYS A 205 -8.06 0.89 -28.15
CA LYS A 205 -8.84 0.70 -29.40
C LYS A 205 -8.83 1.94 -30.28
N GLU A 206 -9.03 3.13 -29.72
CA GLU A 206 -9.00 4.39 -30.44
C GLU A 206 -7.65 4.62 -31.15
N LEU A 207 -6.55 4.21 -30.52
CA LEU A 207 -5.20 4.34 -31.05
C LEU A 207 -4.74 3.15 -31.89
N LYS A 208 -5.58 2.11 -32.07
CA LYS A 208 -5.29 0.89 -32.81
C LYS A 208 -4.00 0.20 -32.29
N LEU A 209 -3.96 -0.01 -30.97
CA LEU A 209 -2.79 -0.58 -30.26
C LEU A 209 -3.04 -1.98 -29.67
N GLU A 210 -4.13 -2.67 -30.07
CA GLU A 210 -4.53 -3.96 -29.50
C GLU A 210 -3.43 -5.02 -29.64
N ASN A 211 -2.67 -5.00 -30.71
CA ASN A 211 -1.56 -5.93 -30.96
C ASN A 211 -0.25 -5.56 -30.22
N HIS A 212 -0.24 -4.40 -29.54
CA HIS A 212 0.93 -3.85 -28.84
C HIS A 212 0.73 -3.79 -27.32
N ILE A 213 -0.43 -4.26 -26.82
CA ILE A 213 -0.74 -4.21 -25.38
C ILE A 213 -1.30 -5.55 -24.93
N LEU A 214 -0.79 -6.02 -23.79
CA LEU A 214 -1.29 -7.21 -23.09
C LEU A 214 -1.80 -6.82 -21.71
N PHE A 215 -3.04 -7.16 -21.38
CA PHE A 215 -3.63 -6.96 -20.06
C PHE A 215 -3.62 -8.28 -19.29
N LEU A 216 -2.99 -8.28 -18.12
CA LEU A 216 -2.93 -9.45 -17.23
C LEU A 216 -3.55 -9.12 -15.88
N LYS A 217 -4.31 -10.05 -15.31
CA LYS A 217 -5.01 -9.91 -14.04
C LYS A 217 -4.77 -11.13 -13.15
N ASN A 218 -4.89 -10.93 -11.84
CA ASN A 218 -4.83 -11.99 -10.84
C ASN A 218 -3.62 -12.93 -11.02
N ILE A 219 -2.47 -12.36 -11.36
CA ILE A 219 -1.21 -13.10 -11.39
C ILE A 219 -0.77 -13.34 -9.95
N SER A 220 -0.51 -14.60 -9.59
CA SER A 220 0.07 -14.96 -8.29
C SER A 220 1.48 -14.39 -8.15
N GLN A 221 1.94 -14.26 -6.91
CA GLN A 221 3.33 -13.87 -6.62
C GLN A 221 4.28 -15.08 -6.59
N GLU A 222 3.74 -16.27 -6.86
CA GLU A 222 4.50 -17.52 -6.95
C GLU A 222 5.03 -17.77 -8.35
#